data_47a5f6d4481961eb7cb365ff319ee70c
#
_entry.id   47a5f6d4481961eb7cb365ff319ee70c
#
_cell.length_a   1.000
_cell.length_b   1.000
_cell.length_c   1.000
_cell.angle_alpha   90.00
_cell.angle_beta   90.00
_cell.angle_gamma   90.00
#
_symmetry.space_group_name_H-M   'P 1'
#
loop_
_entity.id
_entity.type
_entity.pdbx_description
1 polymer ?
#
loop_
_entity_poly.entity_id
_entity_poly.type
_entity_poly.pdbx_seq_one_letter_code
_entity_poly.pdbx_strand_id
1 'polypeptide(L)'
;MTDETKTLEANTQNGVDAAAPCAVVTGSSRGIGAAIIEELAGDGMNVCINCSSENGRERAEAFAADVETRFGVRAIAVVADVSAAEGANALIEAAKDAFGRVDVLVNNAGITRDALIMRIKDEDFDAVIDTNLKGTFYCCRAVSKLMMKQRYGRIVNMSSVVGIYGNAGQVNYAASKAGVIGITKSLAKELAPRNVTVNAVAPGFVSTSMTDALSDKQREAIFSRIGMGRFGDPADIAHVVGFLASKSAAYVTGQVIAVDGGLSL
;
A
#
# COMPACT_ATOMS: atom_id res chain seq x y z
N MET A 1 -18.21 6.84 47.85
CA MET A 1 -18.22 5.63 47.00
C MET A 1 -19.52 5.65 46.21
N THR A 2 -19.53 6.34 45.13
CA THR A 2 -20.69 6.66 44.30
C THR A 2 -20.31 6.52 42.83
N ASP A 3 -20.93 5.56 42.17
CA ASP A 3 -21.64 5.64 40.91
C ASP A 3 -20.89 6.15 39.65
N GLU A 4 -19.72 5.60 39.37
CA GLU A 4 -19.02 5.76 38.06
C GLU A 4 -18.86 4.44 37.27
N THR A 5 -19.54 3.37 37.64
CA THR A 5 -19.39 2.03 37.04
C THR A 5 -20.57 1.62 36.15
N LYS A 6 -21.47 2.55 35.74
CA LYS A 6 -22.68 2.19 34.98
C LYS A 6 -22.86 2.80 33.59
N THR A 7 -21.82 3.32 32.96
CA THR A 7 -21.96 3.93 31.61
C THR A 7 -21.11 3.27 30.52
N LEU A 8 -20.60 2.07 30.73
CA LEU A 8 -19.78 1.34 29.76
C LEU A 8 -20.43 0.08 29.17
N GLU A 9 -21.71 -0.16 29.47
CA GLU A 9 -22.44 -1.34 28.96
C GLU A 9 -23.64 -0.95 28.10
N ALA A 10 -23.47 -0.28 26.96
CA ALA A 10 -24.52 -0.20 25.95
C ALA A 10 -23.91 0.26 24.60
N ASN A 11 -23.21 -0.59 23.90
CA ASN A 11 -23.20 -0.61 22.42
C ASN A 11 -22.47 -1.84 21.84
N THR A 12 -22.80 -3.03 22.31
CA THR A 12 -22.38 -4.30 21.69
C THR A 12 -23.53 -4.88 20.89
N GLN A 13 -23.83 -4.28 19.75
CA GLN A 13 -24.52 -4.98 18.66
C GLN A 13 -23.52 -5.10 17.51
N ASN A 14 -23.04 -6.32 17.31
CA ASN A 14 -21.98 -6.76 16.36
C ASN A 14 -20.55 -6.33 16.74
N GLY A 15 -20.00 -6.76 17.81
CA GLY A 15 -18.60 -6.92 18.22
C GLY A 15 -17.43 -6.18 17.51
N VAL A 16 -17.71 -5.24 16.62
CA VAL A 16 -16.72 -4.52 15.79
C VAL A 16 -16.62 -3.08 16.28
N ASP A 17 -15.46 -2.75 16.85
CA ASP A 17 -15.19 -1.41 17.39
C ASP A 17 -15.14 -0.37 16.27
N ALA A 18 -16.16 0.52 16.24
CA ALA A 18 -16.18 1.66 15.30
C ALA A 18 -15.00 2.64 15.50
N ALA A 19 -14.31 2.55 16.65
CA ALA A 19 -13.12 3.34 16.98
C ALA A 19 -11.80 2.66 16.53
N ALA A 20 -11.85 1.44 15.99
CA ALA A 20 -10.67 0.73 15.50
C ALA A 20 -9.94 1.55 14.41
N PRO A 21 -8.58 1.51 14.38
CA PRO A 21 -7.82 2.22 13.36
C PRO A 21 -8.20 1.74 11.95
N CYS A 22 -8.09 2.65 10.97
CA CYS A 22 -8.43 2.37 9.58
C CYS A 22 -7.21 2.41 8.67
N ALA A 23 -7.08 1.42 7.80
CA ALA A 23 -6.09 1.34 6.76
C ALA A 23 -6.72 1.40 5.36
N VAL A 24 -6.14 2.23 4.49
CA VAL A 24 -6.46 2.30 3.05
C VAL A 24 -5.29 1.73 2.26
N VAL A 25 -5.55 0.74 1.40
CA VAL A 25 -4.51 0.14 0.55
C VAL A 25 -4.93 0.24 -0.91
N THR A 26 -4.16 0.95 -1.72
CA THR A 26 -4.48 1.11 -3.14
C THR A 26 -4.10 -0.13 -3.94
N GLY A 27 -4.95 -0.50 -4.92
CA GLY A 27 -4.72 -1.67 -5.77
C GLY A 27 -4.65 -2.99 -4.99
N SER A 28 -5.52 -3.18 -4.01
CA SER A 28 -5.40 -4.23 -2.98
C SER A 28 -6.33 -5.43 -3.14
N SER A 29 -7.01 -5.57 -4.27
CA SER A 29 -7.89 -6.73 -4.51
C SER A 29 -7.15 -8.03 -4.87
N ARG A 30 -5.81 -8.04 -4.93
CA ARG A 30 -4.95 -9.20 -5.24
C ARG A 30 -3.47 -8.94 -4.91
N GLY A 31 -2.67 -10.01 -4.97
CA GLY A 31 -1.20 -9.95 -4.88
C GLY A 31 -0.70 -9.33 -3.58
N ILE A 32 0.36 -8.52 -3.66
CA ILE A 32 0.96 -7.87 -2.48
C ILE A 32 -0.07 -7.02 -1.73
N GLY A 33 -0.92 -6.28 -2.46
CA GLY A 33 -1.94 -5.43 -1.83
C GLY A 33 -2.95 -6.23 -1.01
N ALA A 34 -3.34 -7.43 -1.46
CA ALA A 34 -4.24 -8.29 -0.70
C ALA A 34 -3.56 -8.85 0.55
N ALA A 35 -2.29 -9.29 0.46
CA ALA A 35 -1.53 -9.73 1.63
C ALA A 35 -1.36 -8.60 2.67
N ILE A 36 -1.16 -7.35 2.22
CA ILE A 36 -1.11 -6.19 3.11
C ILE A 36 -2.45 -5.96 3.81
N ILE A 37 -3.58 -6.11 3.10
CA ILE A 37 -4.92 -6.02 3.72
C ILE A 37 -5.08 -7.08 4.81
N GLU A 38 -4.70 -8.33 4.53
CA GLU A 38 -4.80 -9.42 5.50
C GLU A 38 -3.93 -9.17 6.75
N GLU A 39 -2.71 -8.68 6.56
CA GLU A 39 -1.80 -8.31 7.66
C GLU A 39 -2.42 -7.23 8.55
N LEU A 40 -2.89 -6.12 7.96
CA LEU A 40 -3.45 -5.00 8.70
C LEU A 40 -4.80 -5.35 9.35
N ALA A 41 -5.61 -6.21 8.71
CA ALA A 41 -6.83 -6.74 9.29
C ALA A 41 -6.53 -7.69 10.47
N GLY A 42 -5.48 -8.52 10.37
CA GLY A 42 -4.97 -9.35 11.44
C GLY A 42 -4.52 -8.55 12.67
N ASP A 43 -4.02 -7.34 12.44
CA ASP A 43 -3.68 -6.37 13.49
C ASP A 43 -4.91 -5.63 14.07
N GLY A 44 -6.13 -6.00 13.66
CA GLY A 44 -7.38 -5.43 14.15
C GLY A 44 -7.78 -4.09 13.53
N MET A 45 -7.23 -3.73 12.36
CA MET A 45 -7.58 -2.51 11.64
C MET A 45 -8.81 -2.74 10.75
N ASN A 46 -9.72 -1.77 10.71
CA ASN A 46 -10.69 -1.69 9.62
C ASN A 46 -9.95 -1.38 8.31
N VAL A 47 -10.40 -1.96 7.20
CA VAL A 47 -9.65 -1.87 5.93
C VAL A 47 -10.51 -1.38 4.77
N CYS A 48 -9.90 -0.54 3.93
CA CYS A 48 -10.47 -0.10 2.66
C CYS A 48 -9.67 -0.73 1.51
N ILE A 49 -10.34 -1.63 0.79
CA ILE A 49 -9.81 -2.36 -0.35
C ILE A 49 -10.13 -1.57 -1.62
N ASN A 50 -9.12 -1.30 -2.43
CA ASN A 50 -9.28 -0.52 -3.66
C ASN A 50 -9.04 -1.36 -4.90
N CYS A 51 -9.88 -1.15 -5.91
CA CYS A 51 -9.65 -1.55 -7.29
C CYS A 51 -9.86 -0.34 -8.23
N SER A 52 -9.19 -0.34 -9.38
CA SER A 52 -9.15 0.83 -10.27
C SER A 52 -10.35 0.97 -11.21
N SER A 53 -11.17 -0.08 -11.36
CA SER A 53 -12.29 -0.08 -12.32
C SER A 53 -13.41 -1.02 -11.89
N GLU A 54 -14.58 -0.83 -12.48
CA GLU A 54 -15.77 -1.67 -12.26
C GLU A 54 -15.49 -3.17 -12.50
N ASN A 55 -14.61 -3.51 -13.43
CA ASN A 55 -14.23 -4.90 -13.69
C ASN A 55 -13.56 -5.59 -12.49
N GLY A 56 -13.05 -4.83 -11.54
CA GLY A 56 -12.45 -5.33 -10.33
C GLY A 56 -13.39 -5.36 -9.12
N ARG A 57 -14.60 -4.77 -9.24
CA ARG A 57 -15.54 -4.58 -8.14
C ARG A 57 -15.92 -5.87 -7.45
N GLU A 58 -16.45 -6.84 -8.20
CA GLU A 58 -16.92 -8.11 -7.64
C GLU A 58 -15.83 -8.82 -6.83
N ARG A 59 -14.59 -8.85 -7.35
CA ARG A 59 -13.46 -9.43 -6.62
C ARG A 59 -13.13 -8.66 -5.34
N ALA A 60 -13.16 -7.34 -5.39
CA ALA A 60 -12.85 -6.51 -4.24
C ALA A 60 -13.92 -6.65 -3.14
N GLU A 61 -15.20 -6.73 -3.52
CA GLU A 61 -16.33 -6.94 -2.60
C GLU A 61 -16.30 -8.34 -1.97
N ALA A 62 -16.05 -9.37 -2.77
CA ALA A 62 -15.90 -10.74 -2.26
C ALA A 62 -14.71 -10.85 -1.28
N PHE A 63 -13.59 -10.19 -1.59
CA PHE A 63 -12.44 -10.16 -0.71
C PHE A 63 -12.72 -9.36 0.57
N ALA A 64 -13.48 -8.26 0.52
CA ALA A 64 -13.89 -7.52 1.71
C ALA A 64 -14.74 -8.39 2.65
N ALA A 65 -15.71 -9.13 2.12
CA ALA A 65 -16.55 -10.03 2.89
C ALA A 65 -15.74 -11.19 3.53
N ASP A 66 -14.75 -11.73 2.81
CA ASP A 66 -13.83 -12.75 3.35
C ASP A 66 -13.00 -12.20 4.50
N VAL A 67 -12.43 -10.99 4.34
CA VAL A 67 -11.64 -10.32 5.38
C VAL A 67 -12.48 -10.06 6.62
N GLU A 68 -13.71 -9.56 6.49
CA GLU A 68 -14.62 -9.36 7.63
C GLU A 68 -14.88 -10.67 8.38
N THR A 69 -15.12 -11.76 7.62
CA THR A 69 -15.41 -13.08 8.20
C THR A 69 -14.20 -13.65 8.95
N ARG A 70 -13.00 -13.54 8.36
CA ARG A 70 -11.78 -14.15 8.91
C ARG A 70 -11.18 -13.39 10.09
N PHE A 71 -11.26 -12.06 10.06
CA PHE A 71 -10.54 -11.21 11.01
C PHE A 71 -11.44 -10.46 11.98
N GLY A 72 -12.77 -10.44 11.77
CA GLY A 72 -13.71 -9.77 12.65
C GLY A 72 -13.59 -8.23 12.64
N VAL A 73 -13.02 -7.67 11.61
CA VAL A 73 -12.92 -6.21 11.37
C VAL A 73 -13.96 -5.78 10.35
N ARG A 74 -14.14 -4.47 10.15
CA ARG A 74 -14.94 -3.95 9.04
C ARG A 74 -14.07 -3.77 7.80
N ALA A 75 -14.58 -4.18 6.64
CA ALA A 75 -13.91 -4.01 5.35
C ALA A 75 -14.87 -3.39 4.32
N ILE A 76 -14.38 -2.45 3.54
CA ILE A 76 -15.12 -1.90 2.41
C ILE A 76 -14.32 -2.05 1.12
N ALA A 77 -15.02 -2.24 0.01
CA ALA A 77 -14.45 -2.21 -1.32
C ALA A 77 -14.80 -0.89 -2.03
N VAL A 78 -13.79 -0.22 -2.59
CA VAL A 78 -13.96 1.07 -3.28
C VAL A 78 -13.36 1.00 -4.67
N VAL A 79 -14.18 1.25 -5.68
CA VAL A 79 -13.71 1.44 -7.07
C VAL A 79 -13.27 2.87 -7.24
N ALA A 80 -11.97 3.09 -7.44
CA ALA A 80 -11.41 4.41 -7.66
C ALA A 80 -10.09 4.30 -8.45
N ASP A 81 -9.98 5.02 -9.55
CA ASP A 81 -8.74 5.13 -10.30
C ASP A 81 -7.85 6.21 -9.69
N VAL A 82 -6.82 5.76 -8.99
CA VAL A 82 -5.88 6.65 -8.29
C VAL A 82 -4.92 7.38 -9.24
N SER A 83 -4.87 7.02 -10.52
CA SER A 83 -4.11 7.77 -11.53
C SER A 83 -4.66 9.18 -11.75
N ALA A 84 -5.91 9.42 -11.33
CA ALA A 84 -6.57 10.71 -11.33
C ALA A 84 -6.75 11.25 -9.90
N ALA A 85 -6.65 12.57 -9.76
CA ALA A 85 -6.79 13.24 -8.46
C ALA A 85 -8.17 13.03 -7.83
N GLU A 86 -9.20 13.03 -8.66
CA GLU A 86 -10.60 12.82 -8.27
C GLU A 86 -10.79 11.43 -7.66
N GLY A 87 -10.22 10.39 -8.29
CA GLY A 87 -10.28 9.01 -7.78
C GLY A 87 -9.56 8.87 -6.44
N ALA A 88 -8.37 9.46 -6.30
CA ALA A 88 -7.63 9.45 -5.05
C ALA A 88 -8.41 10.15 -3.91
N ASN A 89 -9.03 11.30 -4.19
CA ASN A 89 -9.87 12.00 -3.22
C ASN A 89 -11.09 11.15 -2.82
N ALA A 90 -11.80 10.60 -3.81
CA ALA A 90 -12.98 9.77 -3.56
C ALA A 90 -12.66 8.54 -2.70
N LEU A 91 -11.50 7.90 -2.92
CA LEU A 91 -11.05 6.76 -2.11
C LEU A 91 -10.85 7.13 -0.64
N ILE A 92 -10.15 8.24 -0.37
CA ILE A 92 -9.87 8.69 1.00
C ILE A 92 -11.16 9.17 1.69
N GLU A 93 -12.05 9.86 0.98
CA GLU A 93 -13.34 10.28 1.52
C GLU A 93 -14.23 9.08 1.85
N ALA A 94 -14.33 8.09 0.96
CA ALA A 94 -15.11 6.87 1.21
C ALA A 94 -14.64 6.13 2.47
N ALA A 95 -13.30 5.99 2.66
CA ALA A 95 -12.76 5.38 3.86
C ALA A 95 -13.05 6.21 5.12
N LYS A 96 -12.90 7.54 5.05
CA LYS A 96 -13.21 8.45 6.15
C LYS A 96 -14.71 8.41 6.50
N ASP A 97 -15.59 8.37 5.52
CA ASP A 97 -17.05 8.33 5.75
C ASP A 97 -17.48 7.01 6.38
N ALA A 98 -16.86 5.89 5.96
CA ALA A 98 -17.14 4.57 6.51
C ALA A 98 -16.62 4.39 7.95
N PHE A 99 -15.42 4.91 8.26
CA PHE A 99 -14.69 4.59 9.49
C PHE A 99 -14.43 5.81 10.40
N GLY A 100 -14.74 7.02 9.95
CA GLY A 100 -14.52 8.27 10.69
C GLY A 100 -13.06 8.75 10.72
N ARG A 101 -12.10 7.92 10.27
CA ARG A 101 -10.65 8.16 10.34
C ARG A 101 -9.89 7.42 9.24
N VAL A 102 -8.66 7.84 8.97
CA VAL A 102 -7.68 7.07 8.18
C VAL A 102 -6.34 7.15 8.91
N ASP A 103 -5.87 6.02 9.42
CA ASP A 103 -4.63 5.94 10.21
C ASP A 103 -3.45 5.47 9.40
N VAL A 104 -3.70 4.59 8.44
CA VAL A 104 -2.70 4.01 7.56
C VAL A 104 -3.10 4.22 6.10
N LEU A 105 -2.17 4.71 5.30
CA LEU A 105 -2.28 4.71 3.84
C LEU A 105 -1.13 3.90 3.26
N VAL A 106 -1.45 2.87 2.48
CA VAL A 106 -0.47 2.12 1.70
C VAL A 106 -0.68 2.38 0.21
N ASN A 107 0.25 3.09 -0.41
CA ASN A 107 0.26 3.35 -1.84
C ASN A 107 0.90 2.15 -2.56
N ASN A 108 0.09 1.13 -2.84
CA ASN A 108 0.53 -0.12 -3.48
C ASN A 108 0.16 -0.19 -4.97
N ALA A 109 -0.87 0.52 -5.42
CA ALA A 109 -1.26 0.51 -6.84
C ALA A 109 -0.08 0.81 -7.77
N GLY A 110 0.06 0.00 -8.81
CA GLY A 110 1.14 0.18 -9.78
C GLY A 110 1.03 -0.77 -10.96
N ILE A 111 1.57 -0.32 -12.08
CA ILE A 111 1.65 -1.07 -13.34
C ILE A 111 3.07 -1.04 -13.89
N THR A 112 3.38 -1.97 -14.77
CA THR A 112 4.58 -1.97 -15.62
C THR A 112 4.18 -1.94 -17.10
N ARG A 113 5.04 -1.34 -17.92
CA ARG A 113 4.98 -1.34 -19.38
C ARG A 113 6.41 -1.42 -19.87
N ASP A 114 6.94 -2.65 -19.90
CA ASP A 114 8.36 -2.89 -20.10
C ASP A 114 8.70 -2.90 -21.60
N ALA A 115 9.65 -2.07 -21.98
CA ALA A 115 10.23 -2.03 -23.31
C ALA A 115 11.62 -1.36 -23.26
N LEU A 116 12.51 -1.71 -24.20
CA LEU A 116 13.77 -0.98 -24.39
C LEU A 116 13.46 0.48 -24.75
N ILE A 117 14.31 1.42 -24.33
CA ILE A 117 14.09 2.87 -24.49
C ILE A 117 13.71 3.28 -25.93
N MET A 118 14.28 2.62 -26.92
CA MET A 118 13.99 2.89 -28.34
C MET A 118 12.61 2.42 -28.79
N ARG A 119 11.89 1.64 -27.99
CA ARG A 119 10.59 1.02 -28.34
C ARG A 119 9.49 1.38 -27.38
N ILE A 120 9.80 2.05 -26.27
CA ILE A 120 8.78 2.48 -25.32
C ILE A 120 7.95 3.58 -25.98
N LYS A 121 6.65 3.48 -25.84
CA LYS A 121 5.72 4.49 -26.37
C LYS A 121 5.45 5.55 -25.30
N ASP A 122 5.16 6.77 -25.73
CA ASP A 122 4.84 7.87 -24.83
C ASP A 122 3.62 7.54 -23.96
N GLU A 123 2.60 6.88 -24.54
CA GLU A 123 1.40 6.47 -23.81
C GLU A 123 1.72 5.43 -22.72
N ASP A 124 2.66 4.51 -22.96
CA ASP A 124 3.10 3.52 -21.98
C ASP A 124 3.94 4.16 -20.86
N PHE A 125 4.75 5.16 -21.21
CA PHE A 125 5.49 5.96 -20.24
C PHE A 125 4.52 6.74 -19.34
N ASP A 126 3.59 7.48 -19.93
CA ASP A 126 2.61 8.31 -19.23
C ASP A 126 1.72 7.45 -18.32
N ALA A 127 1.21 6.31 -18.79
CA ALA A 127 0.37 5.42 -17.99
C ALA A 127 1.09 4.93 -16.72
N VAL A 128 2.40 4.61 -16.83
CA VAL A 128 3.21 4.17 -15.68
C VAL A 128 3.46 5.33 -14.71
N ILE A 129 3.76 6.53 -15.22
CA ILE A 129 3.95 7.72 -14.38
C ILE A 129 2.64 8.12 -13.70
N ASP A 130 1.53 8.13 -14.43
CA ASP A 130 0.23 8.53 -13.90
C ASP A 130 -0.22 7.59 -12.77
N THR A 131 -0.12 6.28 -12.99
CA THR A 131 -0.54 5.32 -11.96
C THR A 131 0.41 5.28 -10.78
N ASN A 132 1.71 5.06 -11.03
CA ASN A 132 2.66 4.74 -9.97
C ASN A 132 3.12 5.97 -9.19
N LEU A 133 3.38 7.08 -9.88
CA LEU A 133 3.96 8.29 -9.28
C LEU A 133 2.89 9.32 -8.93
N LYS A 134 2.09 9.73 -9.92
CA LYS A 134 1.02 10.71 -9.66
C LYS A 134 -0.03 10.13 -8.73
N GLY A 135 -0.42 8.85 -8.89
CA GLY A 135 -1.34 8.17 -7.98
C GLY A 135 -0.87 8.18 -6.53
N THR A 136 0.39 7.83 -6.29
CA THR A 136 1.00 7.94 -4.96
C THR A 136 0.94 9.38 -4.43
N PHE A 137 1.30 10.36 -5.24
CA PHE A 137 1.23 11.77 -4.87
C PHE A 137 -0.20 12.22 -4.53
N TYR A 138 -1.19 11.87 -5.35
CA TYR A 138 -2.59 12.25 -5.14
C TYR A 138 -3.16 11.66 -3.85
N CYS A 139 -2.93 10.38 -3.59
CA CYS A 139 -3.38 9.73 -2.35
C CYS A 139 -2.70 10.32 -1.11
N CYS A 140 -1.37 10.55 -1.16
CA CYS A 140 -0.65 11.24 -0.09
C CYS A 140 -1.23 12.63 0.18
N ARG A 141 -1.49 13.43 -0.86
CA ARG A 141 -2.09 14.76 -0.74
C ARG A 141 -3.49 14.70 -0.14
N ALA A 142 -4.32 13.77 -0.60
CA ALA A 142 -5.69 13.62 -0.11
C ALA A 142 -5.76 13.30 1.39
N VAL A 143 -4.87 12.41 1.87
CA VAL A 143 -4.88 11.97 3.29
C VAL A 143 -4.17 12.94 4.22
N SER A 144 -3.21 13.72 3.74
CA SER A 144 -2.31 14.54 4.58
C SER A 144 -3.06 15.47 5.53
N LYS A 145 -4.07 16.22 5.04
CA LYS A 145 -4.85 17.15 5.87
C LYS A 145 -5.60 16.42 7.00
N LEU A 146 -6.11 15.22 6.73
CA LEU A 146 -6.81 14.40 7.71
C LEU A 146 -5.83 13.92 8.79
N MET A 147 -4.72 13.28 8.39
CA MET A 147 -3.71 12.77 9.33
C MET A 147 -3.07 13.88 10.16
N MET A 148 -2.81 15.06 9.57
CA MET A 148 -2.31 16.24 10.31
C MET A 148 -3.29 16.71 11.39
N LYS A 149 -4.61 16.67 11.14
CA LYS A 149 -5.65 16.99 12.13
C LYS A 149 -5.73 15.92 13.22
N GLN A 150 -5.64 14.66 12.85
CA GLN A 150 -5.62 13.52 13.78
C GLN A 150 -4.36 13.55 14.68
N ARG A 151 -3.28 14.24 14.26
CA ARG A 151 -1.93 14.17 14.86
C ARG A 151 -1.40 12.73 14.95
N TYR A 152 -1.79 11.94 13.96
CA TYR A 152 -1.39 10.55 13.77
C TYR A 152 -1.58 10.13 12.31
N GLY A 153 -0.64 9.39 11.78
CA GLY A 153 -0.71 8.75 10.48
C GLY A 153 0.52 7.91 10.16
N ARG A 154 0.32 6.91 9.33
CA ARG A 154 1.37 6.04 8.79
C ARG A 154 1.17 5.95 7.29
N ILE A 155 2.12 6.46 6.52
CA ILE A 155 2.10 6.37 5.06
C ILE A 155 3.22 5.42 4.65
N VAL A 156 2.87 4.36 3.93
CA VAL A 156 3.82 3.40 3.36
C VAL A 156 3.68 3.39 1.85
N ASN A 157 4.74 3.78 1.15
CA ASN A 157 4.76 3.87 -0.30
C ASN A 157 5.48 2.64 -0.89
N MET A 158 4.85 1.94 -1.82
CA MET A 158 5.49 0.82 -2.51
C MET A 158 6.39 1.33 -3.63
N SER A 159 7.70 1.32 -3.36
CA SER A 159 8.75 1.52 -4.36
C SER A 159 9.10 0.17 -5.03
N SER A 160 10.34 -0.04 -5.36
CA SER A 160 10.93 -1.27 -5.90
C SER A 160 12.45 -1.18 -5.83
N VAL A 161 13.13 -2.31 -5.78
CA VAL A 161 14.59 -2.35 -6.02
C VAL A 161 14.95 -1.75 -7.39
N VAL A 162 14.06 -1.86 -8.38
CA VAL A 162 14.21 -1.23 -9.69
C VAL A 162 14.23 0.31 -9.59
N GLY A 163 13.52 0.89 -8.64
CA GLY A 163 13.57 2.34 -8.36
C GLY A 163 14.87 2.79 -7.69
N ILE A 164 15.63 1.85 -7.11
CA ILE A 164 16.91 2.13 -6.44
C ILE A 164 18.09 1.91 -7.41
N TYR A 165 18.07 0.80 -8.15
CA TYR A 165 19.23 0.33 -8.93
C TYR A 165 19.03 0.39 -10.45
N GLY A 166 17.77 0.61 -10.90
CA GLY A 166 17.40 0.52 -12.31
C GLY A 166 17.25 -0.93 -12.79
N ASN A 167 16.65 -1.09 -13.97
CA ASN A 167 16.61 -2.36 -14.70
C ASN A 167 16.46 -2.08 -16.20
N ALA A 168 17.20 -2.82 -17.04
CA ALA A 168 17.07 -2.67 -18.48
C ALA A 168 15.64 -2.98 -18.95
N GLY A 169 15.09 -2.15 -19.83
CA GLY A 169 13.70 -2.27 -20.32
C GLY A 169 12.63 -1.70 -19.40
N GLN A 170 12.99 -1.09 -18.28
CA GLN A 170 12.06 -0.55 -17.29
C GLN A 170 12.30 0.92 -16.95
N VAL A 171 12.69 1.74 -17.91
CA VAL A 171 13.05 3.15 -17.65
C VAL A 171 11.89 3.95 -17.06
N ASN A 172 10.65 3.75 -17.54
CA ASN A 172 9.44 4.36 -17.02
C ASN A 172 9.12 3.90 -15.59
N TYR A 173 9.19 2.59 -15.35
CA TYR A 173 8.94 2.00 -14.05
C TYR A 173 10.00 2.43 -13.04
N ALA A 174 11.30 2.37 -13.41
CA ALA A 174 12.40 2.84 -12.59
C ALA A 174 12.23 4.33 -12.21
N ALA A 175 11.92 5.18 -13.18
CA ALA A 175 11.67 6.60 -12.94
C ALA A 175 10.51 6.82 -11.97
N SER A 176 9.38 6.11 -12.17
CA SER A 176 8.23 6.22 -11.28
C SER A 176 8.55 5.80 -9.85
N LYS A 177 9.25 4.66 -9.66
CA LYS A 177 9.58 4.11 -8.35
C LYS A 177 10.71 4.90 -7.64
N ALA A 178 11.64 5.49 -8.38
CA ALA A 178 12.60 6.46 -7.85
C ALA A 178 11.90 7.76 -7.41
N GLY A 179 10.94 8.26 -8.18
CA GLY A 179 10.11 9.41 -7.81
C GLY A 179 9.33 9.18 -6.52
N VAL A 180 8.80 7.99 -6.30
CA VAL A 180 8.13 7.59 -5.05
C VAL A 180 9.07 7.70 -3.84
N ILE A 181 10.37 7.37 -4.01
CA ILE A 181 11.39 7.56 -2.95
C ILE A 181 11.55 9.06 -2.63
N GLY A 182 11.56 9.91 -3.66
CA GLY A 182 11.62 11.37 -3.49
C GLY A 182 10.42 11.93 -2.73
N ILE A 183 9.19 11.51 -3.11
CA ILE A 183 7.95 11.85 -2.41
C ILE A 183 8.04 11.43 -0.94
N THR A 184 8.44 10.19 -0.67
CA THR A 184 8.57 9.64 0.69
C THR A 184 9.45 10.50 1.57
N LYS A 185 10.66 10.84 1.11
CA LYS A 185 11.64 11.62 1.87
C LYS A 185 11.18 13.05 2.14
N SER A 186 10.50 13.67 1.17
CA SER A 186 10.00 15.04 1.31
C SER A 186 8.83 15.11 2.29
N LEU A 187 7.82 14.24 2.10
CA LEU A 187 6.65 14.19 2.98
C LEU A 187 7.00 13.78 4.41
N ALA A 188 7.99 12.91 4.61
CA ALA A 188 8.47 12.56 5.93
C ALA A 188 8.89 13.80 6.73
N LYS A 189 9.59 14.76 6.10
CA LYS A 189 9.99 16.02 6.74
C LYS A 189 8.82 16.95 7.01
N GLU A 190 7.87 17.03 6.07
CA GLU A 190 6.72 17.93 6.19
C GLU A 190 5.73 17.47 7.28
N LEU A 191 5.52 16.16 7.41
CA LEU A 191 4.47 15.59 8.24
C LEU A 191 4.96 15.13 9.63
N ALA A 192 6.26 14.95 9.83
CA ALA A 192 6.83 14.53 11.12
C ALA A 192 6.40 15.41 12.31
N PRO A 193 6.30 16.78 12.20
CA PRO A 193 5.84 17.62 13.31
C PRO A 193 4.38 17.32 13.74
N ARG A 194 3.66 16.57 12.96
CA ARG A 194 2.27 16.14 13.23
C ARG A 194 2.15 14.66 13.63
N ASN A 195 3.27 14.01 13.99
CA ASN A 195 3.30 12.58 14.36
C ASN A 195 2.81 11.67 13.21
N VAL A 196 3.10 12.06 11.97
CA VAL A 196 2.84 11.24 10.77
C VAL A 196 4.18 10.76 10.23
N THR A 197 4.33 9.44 10.10
CA THR A 197 5.52 8.86 9.47
C THR A 197 5.26 8.54 8.01
N VAL A 198 6.28 8.67 7.17
CA VAL A 198 6.20 8.34 5.75
C VAL A 198 7.42 7.52 5.38
N ASN A 199 7.23 6.27 4.97
CA ASN A 199 8.30 5.36 4.60
C ASN A 199 8.01 4.69 3.26
N ALA A 200 9.03 4.12 2.65
CA ALA A 200 8.90 3.30 1.44
C ALA A 200 9.37 1.87 1.70
N VAL A 201 8.68 0.92 1.10
CA VAL A 201 9.13 -0.47 0.96
C VAL A 201 9.53 -0.68 -0.50
N ALA A 202 10.67 -1.28 -0.74
CA ALA A 202 11.21 -1.58 -2.06
C ALA A 202 11.31 -3.10 -2.25
N PRO A 203 10.25 -3.77 -2.74
CA PRO A 203 10.29 -5.20 -3.00
C PRO A 203 11.30 -5.58 -4.07
N GLY A 204 11.91 -6.76 -3.92
CA GLY A 204 12.58 -7.47 -4.99
C GLY A 204 11.60 -8.27 -5.84
N PHE A 205 11.99 -9.48 -6.27
CA PHE A 205 11.08 -10.38 -6.98
C PHE A 205 10.19 -11.13 -5.98
N VAL A 206 8.87 -10.94 -6.12
CA VAL A 206 7.83 -11.54 -5.28
C VAL A 206 6.93 -12.41 -6.15
N SER A 207 6.60 -13.60 -5.67
CA SER A 207 5.69 -14.55 -6.34
C SER A 207 4.29 -13.96 -6.45
N THR A 208 3.92 -13.53 -7.65
CA THR A 208 2.61 -12.97 -7.97
C THR A 208 2.26 -13.33 -9.41
N SER A 209 1.05 -13.10 -9.84
CA SER A 209 0.64 -13.29 -11.24
C SER A 209 1.53 -12.54 -12.25
N MET A 210 2.25 -11.52 -11.81
CA MET A 210 3.20 -10.78 -12.64
C MET A 210 4.50 -11.57 -12.88
N THR A 211 4.96 -12.33 -11.89
CA THR A 211 6.17 -13.18 -11.99
C THR A 211 5.87 -14.56 -12.56
N ASP A 212 4.61 -15.00 -12.56
CA ASP A 212 4.19 -16.27 -13.17
C ASP A 212 4.34 -16.27 -14.70
N ALA A 213 4.37 -15.09 -15.31
CA ALA A 213 4.60 -14.92 -16.76
C ALA A 213 6.07 -15.09 -17.19
N LEU A 214 7.01 -15.24 -16.24
CA LEU A 214 8.44 -15.43 -16.54
C LEU A 214 8.69 -16.87 -17.04
N SER A 215 9.53 -16.99 -18.08
CA SER A 215 10.02 -18.30 -18.53
C SER A 215 10.96 -18.92 -17.48
N ASP A 216 11.09 -20.27 -17.49
CA ASP A 216 11.97 -20.98 -16.55
C ASP A 216 13.41 -20.46 -16.59
N LYS A 217 13.93 -20.16 -17.77
CA LYS A 217 15.28 -19.58 -17.94
C LYS A 217 15.41 -18.20 -17.26
N GLN A 218 14.37 -17.37 -17.34
CA GLN A 218 14.37 -16.07 -16.69
C GLN A 218 14.25 -16.23 -15.16
N ARG A 219 13.41 -17.17 -14.70
CA ARG A 219 13.29 -17.50 -13.28
C ARG A 219 14.63 -17.94 -12.71
N GLU A 220 15.31 -18.89 -13.35
CA GLU A 220 16.61 -19.40 -12.92
C GLU A 220 17.69 -18.30 -12.87
N ALA A 221 17.75 -17.44 -13.89
CA ALA A 221 18.65 -16.30 -13.93
C ALA A 221 18.40 -15.27 -12.81
N ILE A 222 17.16 -15.11 -12.38
CA ILE A 222 16.80 -14.26 -11.25
C ILE A 222 17.17 -14.96 -9.93
N PHE A 223 16.80 -16.24 -9.79
CA PHE A 223 17.12 -17.04 -8.60
C PHE A 223 18.59 -17.01 -8.23
N SER A 224 19.46 -17.16 -9.22
CA SER A 224 20.92 -17.16 -9.02
C SER A 224 21.46 -15.85 -8.43
N ARG A 225 20.68 -14.76 -8.47
CA ARG A 225 21.06 -13.44 -7.95
C ARG A 225 20.44 -13.13 -6.59
N ILE A 226 19.44 -13.91 -6.15
CA ILE A 226 18.78 -13.70 -4.85
C ILE A 226 19.58 -14.46 -3.78
N GLY A 227 20.18 -13.73 -2.85
CA GLY A 227 21.01 -14.33 -1.80
C GLY A 227 20.28 -15.39 -0.95
N MET A 228 18.97 -15.22 -0.72
CA MET A 228 18.13 -16.20 0.01
C MET A 228 17.66 -17.38 -0.85
N GLY A 229 17.98 -17.44 -2.16
CA GLY A 229 17.67 -18.56 -3.05
C GLY A 229 16.18 -18.85 -3.24
N ARG A 230 15.30 -17.86 -3.02
CA ARG A 230 13.86 -17.96 -3.29
C ARG A 230 13.28 -16.61 -3.70
N PHE A 231 12.18 -16.61 -4.43
CA PHE A 231 11.34 -15.43 -4.54
C PHE A 231 10.72 -15.10 -3.17
N GLY A 232 10.48 -13.82 -2.93
CA GLY A 232 9.66 -13.41 -1.79
C GLY A 232 8.21 -13.83 -1.99
N ASP A 233 7.51 -14.08 -0.89
CA ASP A 233 6.07 -14.20 -0.88
C ASP A 233 5.43 -12.83 -0.63
N PRO A 234 4.19 -12.57 -1.08
CA PRO A 234 3.47 -11.35 -0.73
C PRO A 234 3.45 -11.08 0.78
N ALA A 235 3.42 -12.11 1.62
CA ALA A 235 3.49 -12.01 3.07
C ALA A 235 4.82 -11.44 3.57
N ASP A 236 5.96 -11.75 2.93
CA ASP A 236 7.25 -11.17 3.30
C ASP A 236 7.22 -9.63 3.21
N ILE A 237 6.48 -9.10 2.23
CA ILE A 237 6.30 -7.65 2.06
C ILE A 237 5.28 -7.11 3.06
N ALA A 238 4.16 -7.82 3.25
CA ALA A 238 3.07 -7.41 4.14
C ALA A 238 3.54 -7.25 5.58
N HIS A 239 4.36 -8.16 6.12
CA HIS A 239 4.93 -8.08 7.46
C HIS A 239 5.76 -6.80 7.67
N VAL A 240 6.56 -6.39 6.67
CA VAL A 240 7.34 -5.14 6.77
C VAL A 240 6.41 -3.92 6.72
N VAL A 241 5.35 -3.97 5.89
CA VAL A 241 4.34 -2.91 5.86
C VAL A 241 3.58 -2.85 7.19
N GLY A 242 3.17 -3.97 7.78
CA GLY A 242 2.54 -4.06 9.10
C GLY A 242 3.42 -3.44 10.19
N PHE A 243 4.72 -3.77 10.22
CA PHE A 243 5.66 -3.12 11.13
C PHE A 243 5.67 -1.60 10.94
N LEU A 244 5.80 -1.08 9.71
CA LEU A 244 5.84 0.36 9.45
C LEU A 244 4.51 1.06 9.75
N ALA A 245 3.39 0.36 9.65
CA ALA A 245 2.05 0.84 10.00
C ALA A 245 1.82 0.85 11.53
N SER A 246 2.58 0.09 12.28
CA SER A 246 2.40 -0.10 13.73
C SER A 246 2.90 1.08 14.57
N LYS A 247 2.57 1.05 15.86
CA LYS A 247 3.11 1.98 16.87
C LYS A 247 4.60 1.73 17.13
N SER A 248 5.10 0.51 16.89
CA SER A 248 6.51 0.15 17.08
C SER A 248 7.44 0.91 16.13
N ALA A 249 6.95 1.35 14.96
CA ALA A 249 7.69 2.15 13.99
C ALA A 249 7.51 3.68 14.18
N ALA A 250 7.04 4.14 15.34
CA ALA A 250 6.72 5.56 15.57
C ALA A 250 7.89 6.52 15.36
N TYR A 251 9.13 6.04 15.46
CA TYR A 251 10.35 6.84 15.25
C TYR A 251 11.05 6.54 13.92
N VAL A 252 10.42 5.73 13.05
CA VAL A 252 10.92 5.37 11.71
C VAL A 252 10.20 6.23 10.68
N THR A 253 10.90 7.17 10.04
CA THR A 253 10.34 8.01 8.98
C THR A 253 11.39 8.38 7.95
N GLY A 254 10.98 8.58 6.69
CA GLY A 254 11.85 8.91 5.57
C GLY A 254 12.72 7.75 5.07
N GLN A 255 12.48 6.52 5.55
CA GLN A 255 13.28 5.35 5.20
C GLN A 255 12.79 4.67 3.92
N VAL A 256 13.71 4.00 3.25
CA VAL A 256 13.45 3.11 2.12
C VAL A 256 14.00 1.74 2.49
N ILE A 257 13.11 0.78 2.71
CA ILE A 257 13.48 -0.57 3.16
C ILE A 257 13.37 -1.52 1.97
N ALA A 258 14.51 -2.06 1.52
CA ALA A 258 14.53 -3.13 0.55
C ALA A 258 14.09 -4.44 1.20
N VAL A 259 13.18 -5.16 0.54
CA VAL A 259 12.69 -6.48 0.95
C VAL A 259 12.84 -7.40 -0.26
N ASP A 260 14.05 -7.91 -0.45
CA ASP A 260 14.48 -8.47 -1.73
C ASP A 260 15.33 -9.76 -1.62
N GLY A 261 15.44 -10.31 -0.42
CA GLY A 261 16.21 -11.53 -0.18
C GLY A 261 17.72 -11.41 -0.48
N GLY A 262 18.26 -10.18 -0.43
CA GLY A 262 19.67 -9.91 -0.72
C GLY A 262 19.98 -9.78 -2.22
N LEU A 263 18.98 -9.52 -3.05
CA LEU A 263 19.15 -9.28 -4.49
C LEU A 263 20.00 -8.02 -4.78
N SER A 264 19.94 -7.04 -3.90
CA SER A 264 20.57 -5.73 -4.03
C SER A 264 21.92 -5.59 -3.32
N LEU A 265 22.46 -6.67 -2.78
CA LEU A 265 23.75 -6.71 -2.08
C LEU A 265 24.92 -6.95 -3.05
#